data_a4a9d2bc3fa7c85715adacce911c302d
#
_entry.id   a4a9d2bc3fa7c85715adacce911c302d
#
_cell.length_a   1.000
_cell.length_b   1.000
_cell.length_c   1.000
_cell.angle_alpha   90.00
_cell.angle_beta   90.00
_cell.angle_gamma   90.00
#
_symmetry.space_group_name_H-M   'P 1'
#
loop_
_entity.id
_entity.type
_entity.pdbx_description
1 polymer ?
#
loop_
_entity_poly.entity_id
_entity_poly.type
_entity_poly.pdbx_seq_one_letter_code
_entity_poly.pdbx_strand_id
1 'polypeptide(L)'
;MDISRRTQTEKDRFVLAVIDEIETEMKNIGFWNKNPTQVTVGNFLEAPSFELWLQCVFIPNARKAAKSGKYPSGSQVGQMAMREYNFHSYVEEAQKLLRLLHKFDKAVLSM
;
A
#
# COMPACT_ATOMS: atom_id res chain seq x y z
N MET A 1 -14.54 -17.77 -24.69
CA MET A 1 -13.78 -17.00 -23.70
C MET A 1 -12.67 -16.23 -24.36
N ASP A 2 -12.67 -14.97 -24.14
CA ASP A 2 -11.67 -14.12 -24.74
C ASP A 2 -10.42 -14.09 -23.85
N ILE A 3 -9.41 -14.80 -24.25
CA ILE A 3 -8.19 -14.90 -23.47
C ILE A 3 -7.23 -13.77 -23.78
N SER A 4 -7.49 -12.98 -24.80
CA SER A 4 -6.64 -11.83 -25.08
C SER A 4 -6.96 -10.69 -24.13
N ARG A 5 -8.14 -10.69 -23.55
CA ARG A 5 -8.53 -9.69 -22.59
C ARG A 5 -8.28 -10.20 -21.19
N ARG A 6 -7.49 -9.46 -20.45
CA ARG A 6 -7.15 -9.86 -19.11
C ARG A 6 -8.35 -9.74 -18.20
N THR A 7 -8.63 -10.80 -17.46
CA THR A 7 -9.65 -10.76 -16.42
C THR A 7 -8.96 -10.61 -15.07
N GLN A 8 -9.69 -10.03 -14.11
CA GLN A 8 -9.18 -9.91 -12.75
C GLN A 8 -9.07 -11.30 -12.15
N THR A 9 -7.86 -11.66 -11.73
CA THR A 9 -7.65 -12.92 -11.04
C THR A 9 -8.11 -12.79 -9.59
N GLU A 10 -8.20 -13.93 -8.90
CA GLU A 10 -8.51 -13.88 -7.48
C GLU A 10 -7.43 -13.15 -6.71
N LYS A 11 -6.17 -13.32 -7.10
CA LYS A 11 -5.07 -12.59 -6.48
C LYS A 11 -5.26 -11.08 -6.65
N ASP A 12 -5.60 -10.63 -7.85
CA ASP A 12 -5.78 -9.21 -8.12
C ASP A 12 -6.91 -8.64 -7.28
N ARG A 13 -8.02 -9.36 -7.20
CA ARG A 13 -9.15 -8.92 -6.40
C ARG A 13 -8.79 -8.85 -4.92
N PHE A 14 -8.04 -9.83 -4.45
CA PHE A 14 -7.60 -9.84 -3.06
C PHE A 14 -6.68 -8.64 -2.77
N VAL A 15 -5.74 -8.38 -3.68
CA VAL A 15 -4.82 -7.26 -3.51
C VAL A 15 -5.60 -5.93 -3.50
N LEU A 16 -6.55 -5.76 -4.42
CA LEU A 16 -7.35 -4.54 -4.45
C LEU A 16 -8.14 -4.37 -3.15
N ALA A 17 -8.69 -5.47 -2.62
CA ALA A 17 -9.42 -5.40 -1.36
C ALA A 17 -8.51 -4.99 -0.21
N VAL A 18 -7.29 -5.50 -0.17
CA VAL A 18 -6.33 -5.12 0.87
C VAL A 18 -5.96 -3.65 0.74
N ILE A 19 -5.77 -3.15 -0.49
CA ILE A 19 -5.48 -1.74 -0.69
C ILE A 19 -6.64 -0.87 -0.18
N ASP A 20 -7.87 -1.28 -0.44
CA ASP A 20 -9.03 -0.53 0.07
C ASP A 20 -9.07 -0.54 1.60
N GLU A 21 -8.72 -1.66 2.22
CA GLU A 21 -8.63 -1.73 3.67
C GLU A 21 -7.54 -0.81 4.22
N ILE A 22 -6.40 -0.74 3.51
CA ILE A 22 -5.31 0.16 3.90
C ILE A 22 -5.79 1.62 3.87
N GLU A 23 -6.44 2.01 2.78
CA GLU A 23 -6.94 3.37 2.66
C GLU A 23 -7.97 3.67 3.75
N THR A 24 -8.90 2.74 3.97
CA THR A 24 -9.93 2.90 4.98
C THR A 24 -9.32 3.07 6.37
N GLU A 25 -8.33 2.24 6.69
CA GLU A 25 -7.69 2.33 8.00
C GLU A 25 -6.92 3.64 8.16
N MET A 26 -6.24 4.10 7.10
CA MET A 26 -5.55 5.39 7.16
C MET A 26 -6.52 6.52 7.47
N LYS A 27 -7.71 6.46 6.88
CA LYS A 27 -8.75 7.45 7.16
C LYS A 27 -9.25 7.34 8.60
N ASN A 28 -9.44 6.11 9.07
CA ASN A 28 -9.94 5.86 10.42
C ASN A 28 -9.01 6.40 11.50
N ILE A 29 -7.70 6.28 11.29
CA ILE A 29 -6.74 6.71 12.31
C ILE A 29 -6.20 8.11 12.07
N GLY A 30 -6.74 8.82 11.09
CA GLY A 30 -6.36 10.20 10.83
C GLY A 30 -5.08 10.39 10.06
N PHE A 31 -4.62 9.35 9.38
CA PHE A 31 -3.38 9.42 8.58
C PHE A 31 -3.64 9.85 7.14
N TRP A 32 -4.90 10.00 6.75
CA TRP A 32 -5.25 10.39 5.39
C TRP A 32 -5.42 11.89 5.31
N ASN A 33 -4.69 12.53 4.41
CA ASN A 33 -4.75 13.97 4.23
C ASN A 33 -5.79 14.30 3.16
N LYS A 34 -6.76 15.15 3.48
CA LYS A 34 -7.82 15.51 2.55
C LYS A 34 -7.32 16.34 1.38
N ASN A 35 -6.30 17.15 1.61
CA ASN A 35 -5.72 18.02 0.58
C ASN A 35 -4.22 17.84 0.56
N PRO A 36 -3.74 16.67 0.12
CA PRO A 36 -2.31 16.40 0.18
C PRO A 36 -1.54 17.24 -0.82
N THR A 37 -0.36 17.68 -0.42
CA THR A 37 0.59 18.25 -1.35
C THR A 37 1.00 17.14 -2.29
N GLN A 38 1.08 17.46 -3.58
CA GLN A 38 1.44 16.46 -4.56
C GLN A 38 2.86 15.95 -4.30
N VAL A 39 2.98 14.63 -4.22
CA VAL A 39 4.26 13.98 -3.94
C VAL A 39 4.64 13.15 -5.17
N THR A 40 5.73 13.56 -5.82
CA THR A 40 6.24 12.86 -7.01
C THR A 40 7.70 12.51 -6.77
N VAL A 41 7.92 11.57 -5.85
CA VAL A 41 9.28 11.23 -5.45
C VAL A 41 9.60 9.79 -5.81
N GLY A 42 10.87 9.50 -5.96
CA GLY A 42 11.34 8.18 -6.34
C GLY A 42 11.25 7.17 -5.21
N ASN A 43 11.29 7.63 -3.97
CA ASN A 43 11.21 6.75 -2.82
C ASN A 43 10.67 7.53 -1.63
N PHE A 44 10.30 6.80 -0.59
CA PHE A 44 9.65 7.42 0.56
C PHE A 44 10.58 8.34 1.36
N LEU A 45 11.89 8.19 1.22
CA LEU A 45 12.85 9.04 1.94
C LEU A 45 12.78 10.49 1.47
N GLU A 46 12.30 10.71 0.24
CA GLU A 46 12.15 12.05 -0.31
C GLU A 46 10.81 12.67 0.00
N ALA A 47 9.87 11.88 0.53
CA ALA A 47 8.54 12.38 0.83
C ALA A 47 8.55 13.11 2.18
N PRO A 48 7.63 14.09 2.36
CA PRO A 48 7.54 14.80 3.64
C PRO A 48 7.20 13.89 4.82
N SER A 49 6.45 12.82 4.56
CA SER A 49 6.13 11.86 5.60
C SER A 49 5.85 10.49 4.96
N PHE A 50 5.96 9.44 5.77
CA PHE A 50 5.64 8.11 5.29
C PHE A 50 4.17 8.00 4.90
N GLU A 51 3.27 8.63 5.66
CA GLU A 51 1.84 8.61 5.37
C GLU A 51 1.52 9.28 4.05
N LEU A 52 2.18 10.40 3.75
CA LEU A 52 1.99 11.04 2.45
C LEU A 52 2.51 10.19 1.31
N TRP A 53 3.63 9.52 1.54
CA TRP A 53 4.15 8.60 0.53
C TRP A 53 3.18 7.45 0.29
N LEU A 54 2.62 6.88 1.36
CA LEU A 54 1.63 5.81 1.22
C LEU A 54 0.44 6.28 0.40
N GLN A 55 -0.09 7.46 0.74
CA GLN A 55 -1.30 7.98 0.11
C GLN A 55 -1.08 8.38 -1.33
N CYS A 56 0.01 9.06 -1.62
CA CYS A 56 0.20 9.72 -2.91
C CYS A 56 1.02 8.89 -3.89
N VAL A 57 1.83 7.96 -3.40
CA VAL A 57 2.71 7.16 -4.25
C VAL A 57 2.35 5.68 -4.18
N PHE A 58 2.39 5.11 -2.98
CA PHE A 58 2.22 3.67 -2.83
C PHE A 58 0.84 3.19 -3.27
N ILE A 59 -0.23 3.79 -2.74
CA ILE A 59 -1.58 3.32 -3.03
C ILE A 59 -1.93 3.45 -4.52
N PRO A 60 -1.67 4.60 -5.17
CA PRO A 60 -1.96 4.68 -6.61
C PRO A 60 -1.18 3.66 -7.43
N ASN A 61 0.10 3.47 -7.11
CA ASN A 61 0.92 2.51 -7.86
C ASN A 61 0.49 1.08 -7.60
N ALA A 62 0.11 0.77 -6.37
CA ALA A 62 -0.37 -0.57 -6.02
C ALA A 62 -1.66 -0.90 -6.75
N ARG A 63 -2.58 0.07 -6.83
CA ARG A 63 -3.82 -0.12 -7.57
C ARG A 63 -3.57 -0.36 -9.05
N LYS A 64 -2.64 0.41 -9.62
CA LYS A 64 -2.28 0.25 -11.02
C LYS A 64 -1.69 -1.14 -11.26
N ALA A 65 -0.82 -1.60 -10.37
CA ALA A 65 -0.22 -2.93 -10.49
C ALA A 65 -1.30 -4.01 -10.44
N ALA A 66 -2.24 -3.89 -9.52
CA ALA A 66 -3.31 -4.90 -9.40
C ALA A 66 -4.21 -4.91 -10.63
N LYS A 67 -4.48 -3.74 -11.20
CA LYS A 67 -5.32 -3.67 -12.39
C LYS A 67 -4.64 -4.24 -13.62
N SER A 68 -3.33 -4.09 -13.72
CA SER A 68 -2.57 -4.62 -14.85
C SER A 68 -2.08 -6.04 -14.62
N GLY A 69 -2.07 -6.51 -13.37
CA GLY A 69 -1.54 -7.82 -13.03
C GLY A 69 -0.04 -7.90 -13.03
N LYS A 70 0.63 -6.76 -13.15
CA LYS A 70 2.10 -6.71 -13.19
C LYS A 70 2.60 -6.14 -11.88
N TYR A 71 3.06 -7.03 -11.01
CA TYR A 71 3.55 -6.65 -9.69
C TYR A 71 5.07 -6.54 -9.71
N PRO A 72 5.62 -5.69 -8.82
CA PRO A 72 7.07 -5.65 -8.69
C PRO A 72 7.61 -6.98 -8.16
N SER A 73 8.89 -7.23 -8.40
CA SER A 73 9.51 -8.48 -7.98
C SER A 73 9.61 -8.61 -6.47
N GLY A 74 9.50 -7.51 -5.73
CA GLY A 74 9.54 -7.54 -4.29
C GLY A 74 8.70 -6.42 -3.72
N SER A 75 8.11 -6.66 -2.56
CA SER A 75 7.34 -5.65 -1.86
C SER A 75 7.73 -5.70 -0.39
N GLN A 76 8.15 -4.57 0.16
CA GLN A 76 8.62 -4.48 1.54
C GLN A 76 7.97 -3.33 2.29
N VAL A 77 6.76 -2.95 1.87
CA VAL A 77 6.09 -1.81 2.49
C VAL A 77 5.78 -2.10 3.96
N GLY A 78 5.51 -3.35 4.30
CA GLY A 78 5.29 -3.74 5.69
C GLY A 78 6.52 -3.55 6.55
N GLN A 79 7.70 -3.87 6.01
CA GLN A 79 8.95 -3.65 6.76
C GLN A 79 9.23 -2.16 6.92
N MET A 80 8.95 -1.37 5.89
CA MET A 80 9.12 0.07 5.99
C MET A 80 8.20 0.64 7.08
N ALA A 81 6.96 0.18 7.11
CA ALA A 81 6.01 0.62 8.13
C ALA A 81 6.44 0.17 9.52
N MET A 82 7.03 -1.02 9.65
CA MET A 82 7.50 -1.49 10.93
C MET A 82 8.56 -0.56 11.50
N ARG A 83 9.47 -0.09 10.66
CA ARG A 83 10.48 0.88 11.10
C ARG A 83 9.83 2.17 11.57
N GLU A 84 8.84 2.64 10.82
CA GLU A 84 8.17 3.91 11.15
C GLU A 84 7.38 3.82 12.44
N TYR A 85 6.63 2.72 12.62
CA TYR A 85 5.61 2.66 13.66
C TYR A 85 5.98 1.80 14.85
N ASN A 86 7.12 1.11 14.81
CA ASN A 86 7.58 0.29 15.94
C ASN A 86 9.00 0.61 16.34
N PHE A 87 9.93 0.66 15.36
CA PHE A 87 11.36 0.76 15.70
C PHE A 87 11.75 2.17 16.07
N HIS A 88 11.24 3.18 15.37
CA HIS A 88 11.55 4.57 15.70
C HIS A 88 10.75 5.03 16.89
N SER A 89 9.46 4.74 16.88
CA SER A 89 8.60 5.02 18.01
C SER A 89 7.32 4.20 17.85
N TYR A 90 6.89 3.58 18.95
CA TYR A 90 5.71 2.74 18.89
C TYR A 90 4.46 3.61 18.71
N VAL A 91 3.70 3.35 17.65
CA VAL A 91 2.48 4.08 17.37
C VAL A 91 1.33 3.09 17.41
N GLU A 92 0.60 3.08 18.52
CA GLU A 92 -0.41 2.07 18.74
C GLU A 92 -1.53 2.11 17.72
N GLU A 93 -1.99 3.30 17.36
CA GLU A 93 -3.08 3.44 16.39
C GLU A 93 -2.71 2.97 15.00
N ALA A 94 -1.42 2.79 14.71
CA ALA A 94 -0.96 2.34 13.40
C ALA A 94 -0.77 0.83 13.31
N GLN A 95 -1.04 0.08 14.37
CA GLN A 95 -0.73 -1.36 14.37
C GLN A 95 -1.60 -2.15 13.40
N LYS A 96 -2.87 -1.79 13.26
CA LYS A 96 -3.72 -2.46 12.28
C LYS A 96 -3.25 -2.11 10.86
N LEU A 97 -2.89 -0.85 10.62
CA LEU A 97 -2.34 -0.45 9.33
C LEU A 97 -1.07 -1.25 9.00
N LEU A 98 -0.20 -1.41 9.99
CA LEU A 98 1.03 -2.18 9.80
C LEU A 98 0.71 -3.62 9.38
N ARG A 99 -0.26 -4.25 10.02
CA ARG A 99 -0.66 -5.61 9.66
C ARG A 99 -1.21 -5.67 8.24
N LEU A 100 -1.96 -4.66 7.84
CA LEU A 100 -2.52 -4.62 6.48
C LEU A 100 -1.41 -4.45 5.43
N LEU A 101 -0.39 -3.66 5.73
CA LEU A 101 0.74 -3.49 4.81
C LEU A 101 1.55 -4.77 4.68
N HIS A 102 1.73 -5.52 5.77
CA HIS A 102 2.35 -6.83 5.69
C HIS A 102 1.49 -7.80 4.88
N LYS A 103 0.18 -7.73 5.06
CA LYS A 103 -0.75 -8.56 4.30
C LYS A 103 -0.63 -8.27 2.80
N PHE A 104 -0.46 -6.99 2.44
CA PHE A 104 -0.24 -6.61 1.06
C PHE A 104 1.04 -7.24 0.52
N ASP A 105 2.14 -7.13 1.27
CA ASP A 105 3.42 -7.71 0.82
C ASP A 105 3.28 -9.20 0.57
N LYS A 106 2.63 -9.93 1.48
CA LYS A 106 2.43 -11.35 1.31
C LYS A 106 1.58 -11.67 0.09
N ALA A 107 0.53 -10.89 -0.14
CA ALA A 107 -0.35 -11.12 -1.28
C ALA A 107 0.38 -10.92 -2.60
N VAL A 108 1.20 -9.87 -2.68
CA VAL A 108 1.94 -9.56 -3.90
C VAL A 108 3.01 -10.61 -4.18
N LEU A 109 3.71 -11.07 -3.15
CA LEU A 109 4.76 -12.06 -3.31
C LEU A 109 4.24 -13.48 -3.48
N SER A 110 2.97 -13.70 -3.21
CA SER A 110 2.34 -15.00 -3.36
C SER A 110 2.18 -15.35 -4.84
N MET A 111 2.44 -16.60 -5.16
CA MET A 111 2.33 -17.07 -6.54
C MET A 111 0.93 -17.60 -6.83
#